data_09f6cf20aba1a0e5a93f1eb36960a6cd
#
_entry.id   09f6cf20aba1a0e5a93f1eb36960a6cd
#
_cell.length_a   1.000
_cell.length_b   1.000
_cell.length_c   1.000
_cell.angle_alpha   90.00
_cell.angle_beta   90.00
_cell.angle_gamma   90.00
#
_symmetry.space_group_name_H-M   'P 1'
#
loop_
_entity.id
_entity.type
_entity.pdbx_description
1 polymer ?
#
loop_
_entity_poly.entity_id
_entity_poly.type
_entity_poly.pdbx_seq_one_letter_code
_entity_poly.pdbx_strand_id
1 'polypeptide(L)'
;MKRIFYFLTLLMMSAITVSAQKQMSPPHVMIVPDMIYCKSNGYVQQFDNMGVVETVPDYEKALTEDPSLHQVLTLVGNLINDRNSDIVIVDLLEAINNAKADAAMAAVNGGDDSESVEEAIIRASEADILVKVQFDLLKMGPQYQVSYTITGTDAYTNQKFAPVEGVGAPSTSANPVQLLREAVFQNMDAFLNKMLTYYNNMVTKGRMVAFEIKTTAGSGVRMGSKVGEYTLREQIEDFLYDNSVDGKGLERVQSGDTFMKYQGVYIPLIATIRGRQRKQGAKDVAQRLVNYLAENNVTAEYKIRGLGKVNIYIK
;
A
#
# COMPACT_ATOMS: atom_id res chain seq x y z
N MET A 1 -27.62 34.41 -46.12
CA MET A 1 -28.06 33.20 -45.37
C MET A 1 -27.02 32.07 -45.34
N LYS A 2 -26.25 31.75 -46.38
CA LYS A 2 -25.23 30.67 -46.37
C LYS A 2 -24.04 30.92 -45.42
N ARG A 3 -23.65 32.17 -45.14
CA ARG A 3 -22.51 32.49 -44.26
C ARG A 3 -22.82 32.37 -42.76
N ILE A 4 -24.08 32.46 -42.36
CA ILE A 4 -24.52 32.32 -40.96
C ILE A 4 -24.60 30.86 -40.58
N PHE A 5 -24.86 29.96 -41.53
CA PHE A 5 -24.93 28.54 -41.29
C PHE A 5 -23.54 27.92 -40.98
N TYR A 6 -22.48 28.41 -41.62
CA TYR A 6 -21.10 27.98 -41.35
C TYR A 6 -20.57 28.43 -39.98
N PHE A 7 -21.06 29.55 -39.48
CA PHE A 7 -20.66 30.03 -38.14
C PHE A 7 -21.36 29.24 -37.04
N LEU A 8 -22.59 28.79 -37.26
CA LEU A 8 -23.32 27.96 -36.28
C LEU A 8 -22.78 26.50 -36.20
N THR A 9 -22.34 25.94 -37.33
CA THR A 9 -21.72 24.62 -37.36
C THR A 9 -20.31 24.60 -36.75
N LEU A 10 -19.54 25.71 -36.88
CA LEU A 10 -18.24 25.81 -36.24
C LEU A 10 -18.35 26.02 -34.72
N LEU A 11 -19.42 26.67 -34.23
CA LEU A 11 -19.68 26.85 -32.80
C LEU A 11 -20.17 25.55 -32.11
N MET A 12 -20.78 24.65 -32.85
CA MET A 12 -21.21 23.32 -32.30
C MET A 12 -20.09 22.27 -32.26
N MET A 13 -19.00 22.46 -33.02
CA MET A 13 -17.84 21.55 -32.96
C MET A 13 -16.84 21.86 -31.82
N SER A 14 -16.95 23.01 -31.16
CA SER A 14 -16.07 23.37 -30.04
C SER A 14 -16.56 22.94 -28.65
N ALA A 15 -17.68 22.21 -28.54
CA ALA A 15 -18.31 21.91 -27.29
C ALA A 15 -18.16 20.43 -26.84
N ILE A 16 -17.32 19.63 -27.51
CA ILE A 16 -17.10 18.22 -27.09
C ILE A 16 -15.61 17.98 -26.85
N THR A 17 -15.00 18.81 -26.02
CA THR A 17 -13.92 18.35 -25.16
C THR A 17 -14.49 18.20 -23.75
N VAL A 18 -15.42 17.29 -23.57
CA VAL A 18 -15.62 16.68 -22.28
C VAL A 18 -14.31 15.91 -22.05
N SER A 19 -13.38 16.56 -21.38
CA SER A 19 -12.31 15.84 -20.69
C SER A 19 -13.03 14.82 -19.83
N ALA A 20 -13.03 13.56 -20.25
CA ALA A 20 -13.36 12.45 -19.36
C ALA A 20 -12.35 12.60 -18.22
N GLN A 21 -12.73 13.31 -17.17
CA GLN A 21 -12.00 13.27 -15.90
C GLN A 21 -11.92 11.80 -15.58
N LYS A 22 -10.73 11.23 -15.73
CA LYS A 22 -10.44 9.85 -15.42
C LYS A 22 -10.93 9.67 -13.98
N GLN A 23 -12.06 9.01 -13.82
CA GLN A 23 -12.66 8.82 -12.51
C GLN A 23 -11.65 8.02 -11.70
N MET A 24 -10.91 8.74 -10.85
CA MET A 24 -9.88 8.12 -10.03
C MET A 24 -10.57 7.21 -9.03
N SER A 25 -10.13 5.96 -8.95
CA SER A 25 -10.56 5.08 -7.86
C SER A 25 -10.23 5.75 -6.53
N PRO A 26 -11.16 5.85 -5.59
CA PRO A 26 -10.89 6.46 -4.29
C PRO A 26 -9.82 5.69 -3.52
N PRO A 27 -9.07 6.36 -2.61
CA PRO A 27 -8.13 5.66 -1.75
C PRO A 27 -8.85 4.74 -0.77
N HIS A 28 -8.33 3.52 -0.61
CA HIS A 28 -8.71 2.63 0.47
C HIS A 28 -7.79 2.90 1.66
N VAL A 29 -8.36 3.26 2.78
CA VAL A 29 -7.64 3.68 3.99
C VAL A 29 -8.02 2.77 5.14
N MET A 30 -7.04 2.12 5.76
CA MET A 30 -7.24 1.33 6.98
C MET A 30 -6.61 2.05 8.17
N ILE A 31 -7.37 2.19 9.26
CA ILE A 31 -6.88 2.80 10.50
C ILE A 31 -6.38 1.69 11.42
N VAL A 32 -5.12 1.79 11.86
CA VAL A 32 -4.47 0.77 12.69
C VAL A 32 -3.74 1.43 13.87
N PRO A 33 -3.56 0.72 15.00
CA PRO A 33 -2.67 1.22 16.05
C PRO A 33 -1.22 1.25 15.55
N ASP A 34 -0.47 2.28 15.97
CA ASP A 34 0.97 2.36 15.67
C ASP A 34 1.74 1.25 16.40
N MET A 35 2.87 0.83 15.83
CA MET A 35 3.74 -0.19 16.43
C MET A 35 4.23 0.20 17.82
N ILE A 36 4.44 1.50 18.08
CA ILE A 36 4.88 1.97 19.41
C ILE A 36 3.76 1.74 20.42
N TYR A 37 2.52 2.07 20.05
CA TYR A 37 1.36 1.78 20.89
C TYR A 37 1.22 0.28 21.20
N CYS A 38 1.34 -0.56 20.17
CA CYS A 38 1.27 -2.00 20.35
C CYS A 38 2.38 -2.52 21.27
N LYS A 39 3.62 -2.06 21.11
CA LYS A 39 4.75 -2.46 21.97
C LYS A 39 4.56 -2.03 23.42
N SER A 40 4.13 -0.79 23.64
CA SER A 40 3.95 -0.23 24.99
C SER A 40 2.86 -0.96 25.80
N ASN A 41 1.87 -1.52 25.11
CA ASN A 41 0.75 -2.25 25.71
C ASN A 41 0.86 -3.77 25.61
N GLY A 42 1.96 -4.32 25.06
CA GLY A 42 2.18 -5.76 24.94
C GLY A 42 1.35 -6.44 23.84
N TYR A 43 0.84 -5.68 22.87
CA TYR A 43 0.07 -6.15 21.70
C TYR A 43 0.99 -6.45 20.53
N VAL A 44 1.96 -7.33 20.76
CA VAL A 44 2.94 -7.73 19.76
C VAL A 44 3.13 -9.23 19.74
N GLN A 45 3.53 -9.74 18.60
CA GLN A 45 3.89 -11.14 18.39
C GLN A 45 5.22 -11.27 17.68
N GLN A 46 5.85 -12.44 17.78
CA GLN A 46 7.08 -12.75 17.09
C GLN A 46 6.77 -13.44 15.76
N PHE A 47 7.48 -13.06 14.73
CA PHE A 47 7.40 -13.63 13.40
C PHE A 47 8.80 -14.06 12.94
N ASP A 48 8.96 -15.31 12.52
CA ASP A 48 10.22 -15.80 11.96
C ASP A 48 10.24 -15.52 10.43
N ASN A 49 11.00 -14.50 10.06
CA ASN A 49 11.23 -14.16 8.66
C ASN A 49 12.52 -14.85 8.18
N MET A 50 12.43 -16.12 7.80
CA MET A 50 13.54 -16.93 7.29
C MET A 50 14.78 -16.95 8.22
N GLY A 51 14.56 -17.20 9.50
CA GLY A 51 15.60 -17.26 10.53
C GLY A 51 15.92 -15.92 11.17
N VAL A 52 15.24 -14.82 10.78
CA VAL A 52 15.30 -13.53 11.45
C VAL A 52 13.99 -13.32 12.21
N VAL A 53 14.05 -13.30 13.54
CA VAL A 53 12.87 -13.07 14.36
C VAL A 53 12.54 -11.59 14.38
N GLU A 54 11.38 -11.23 13.85
CA GLU A 54 10.85 -9.87 13.84
C GLU A 54 9.68 -9.75 14.83
N THR A 55 9.55 -8.58 15.45
CA THR A 55 8.40 -8.26 16.30
C THR A 55 7.40 -7.48 15.47
N VAL A 56 6.19 -8.01 15.34
CA VAL A 56 5.10 -7.39 14.56
C VAL A 56 3.90 -7.09 15.47
N PRO A 57 3.03 -6.12 15.10
CA PRO A 57 1.80 -5.85 15.84
C PRO A 57 0.87 -7.08 15.88
N ASP A 58 0.23 -7.27 17.00
CA ASP A 58 -0.90 -8.18 17.16
C ASP A 58 -2.19 -7.36 17.26
N TYR A 59 -2.74 -7.00 16.11
CA TYR A 59 -3.94 -6.15 16.03
C TYR A 59 -5.17 -6.82 16.62
N GLU A 60 -5.28 -8.14 16.52
CA GLU A 60 -6.42 -8.87 17.10
C GLU A 60 -6.41 -8.80 18.61
N LYS A 61 -5.24 -9.08 19.21
CA LYS A 61 -5.05 -8.96 20.66
C LYS A 61 -5.33 -7.52 21.11
N ALA A 62 -4.81 -6.53 20.39
CA ALA A 62 -5.02 -5.12 20.72
C ALA A 62 -6.51 -4.74 20.75
N LEU A 63 -7.29 -5.16 19.74
CA LEU A 63 -8.73 -4.88 19.68
C LEU A 63 -9.54 -5.64 20.71
N THR A 64 -9.07 -6.83 21.11
CA THR A 64 -9.77 -7.68 22.08
C THR A 64 -9.52 -7.21 23.53
N GLU A 65 -8.28 -6.83 23.83
CA GLU A 65 -7.89 -6.46 25.21
C GLU A 65 -8.11 -4.98 25.52
N ASP A 66 -8.19 -4.12 24.48
CA ASP A 66 -8.43 -2.67 24.63
C ASP A 66 -9.68 -2.20 23.86
N PRO A 67 -10.87 -2.25 24.48
CA PRO A 67 -12.09 -1.72 23.85
C PRO A 67 -12.03 -0.22 23.55
N SER A 68 -11.21 0.57 24.25
CA SER A 68 -11.06 2.00 23.99
C SER A 68 -10.30 2.25 22.70
N LEU A 69 -9.34 1.41 22.38
CA LEU A 69 -8.62 1.44 21.11
C LEU A 69 -9.57 1.31 19.92
N HIS A 70 -10.46 0.31 19.93
CA HIS A 70 -11.43 0.13 18.83
C HIS A 70 -12.27 1.40 18.63
N GLN A 71 -12.74 2.02 19.71
CA GLN A 71 -13.50 3.26 19.64
C GLN A 71 -12.67 4.44 19.09
N VAL A 72 -11.38 4.52 19.46
CA VAL A 72 -10.45 5.54 18.94
C VAL A 72 -10.21 5.36 17.45
N LEU A 73 -9.96 4.14 16.98
CA LEU A 73 -9.77 3.87 15.54
C LEU A 73 -11.03 4.23 14.75
N THR A 74 -12.20 3.85 15.26
CA THR A 74 -13.50 4.21 14.67
C THR A 74 -13.70 5.74 14.65
N LEU A 75 -13.35 6.45 15.73
CA LEU A 75 -13.40 7.91 15.75
C LEU A 75 -12.57 8.54 14.65
N VAL A 76 -11.32 8.10 14.50
CA VAL A 76 -10.42 8.64 13.45
C VAL A 76 -11.00 8.37 12.06
N GLY A 77 -11.52 7.17 11.81
CA GLY A 77 -12.20 6.82 10.56
C GLY A 77 -13.39 7.73 10.25
N ASN A 78 -14.25 7.96 11.25
CA ASN A 78 -15.39 8.86 11.12
C ASN A 78 -14.95 10.30 10.84
N LEU A 79 -13.93 10.81 11.54
CA LEU A 79 -13.40 12.15 11.30
C LEU A 79 -12.83 12.33 9.88
N ILE A 80 -12.30 11.28 9.28
CA ILE A 80 -11.86 11.25 7.88
C ILE A 80 -13.08 11.28 6.96
N ASN A 81 -14.02 10.37 7.16
CA ASN A 81 -15.19 10.20 6.31
C ASN A 81 -16.14 11.41 6.35
N ASP A 82 -16.32 12.04 7.51
CA ASP A 82 -17.13 13.25 7.66
C ASP A 82 -16.60 14.44 6.82
N ARG A 83 -15.30 14.45 6.54
CA ARG A 83 -14.66 15.50 5.74
C ARG A 83 -14.55 15.15 4.26
N ASN A 84 -14.46 13.89 3.96
CA ASN A 84 -14.37 13.39 2.59
C ASN A 84 -14.95 11.98 2.47
N SER A 85 -16.21 11.91 2.06
CA SER A 85 -16.96 10.66 1.88
C SER A 85 -16.48 9.80 0.71
N ASP A 86 -15.62 10.34 -0.17
CA ASP A 86 -15.06 9.54 -1.29
C ASP A 86 -13.96 8.58 -0.81
N ILE A 87 -13.41 8.81 0.40
CA ILE A 87 -12.41 7.92 0.99
C ILE A 87 -13.08 6.65 1.50
N VAL A 88 -12.63 5.50 1.03
CA VAL A 88 -13.13 4.21 1.52
C VAL A 88 -12.38 3.82 2.79
N ILE A 89 -13.08 3.83 3.93
CA ILE A 89 -12.51 3.34 5.19
C ILE A 89 -12.69 1.83 5.25
N VAL A 90 -11.58 1.11 5.36
CA VAL A 90 -11.55 -0.35 5.51
C VAL A 90 -11.53 -0.68 7.00
N ASP A 91 -12.46 -1.56 7.41
CA ASP A 91 -12.53 -2.02 8.79
C ASP A 91 -11.39 -2.99 9.13
N LEU A 92 -10.67 -2.73 10.23
CA LEU A 92 -9.52 -3.53 10.64
C LEU A 92 -9.95 -4.95 11.08
N LEU A 93 -11.09 -5.08 11.77
CA LEU A 93 -11.57 -6.39 12.24
C LEU A 93 -12.01 -7.27 11.05
N GLU A 94 -12.66 -6.67 10.06
CA GLU A 94 -13.00 -7.36 8.82
C GLU A 94 -11.73 -7.81 8.07
N ALA A 95 -10.72 -6.96 7.96
CA ALA A 95 -9.45 -7.30 7.34
C ALA A 95 -8.72 -8.46 8.06
N ILE A 96 -8.76 -8.49 9.41
CA ILE A 96 -8.24 -9.61 10.22
C ILE A 96 -8.98 -10.91 9.88
N ASN A 97 -10.30 -10.88 9.83
CA ASN A 97 -11.11 -12.07 9.52
C ASN A 97 -10.86 -12.57 8.09
N ASN A 98 -10.74 -11.68 7.13
CA ASN A 98 -10.41 -12.02 5.74
C ASN A 98 -9.01 -12.63 5.63
N ALA A 99 -8.01 -12.07 6.32
CA ALA A 99 -6.66 -12.64 6.35
C ALA A 99 -6.64 -14.05 6.93
N LYS A 100 -7.40 -14.31 8.00
CA LYS A 100 -7.55 -15.66 8.59
C LYS A 100 -8.20 -16.66 7.64
N ALA A 101 -9.23 -16.22 6.91
CA ALA A 101 -9.89 -17.06 5.91
C ALA A 101 -8.92 -17.41 4.77
N ASP A 102 -8.17 -16.42 4.27
CA ASP A 102 -7.14 -16.62 3.24
C ASP A 102 -6.06 -17.61 3.72
N ALA A 103 -5.55 -17.44 4.94
CA ALA A 103 -4.55 -18.32 5.52
C ALA A 103 -5.06 -19.77 5.67
N ALA A 104 -6.31 -19.95 6.09
CA ALA A 104 -6.94 -21.27 6.16
C ALA A 104 -7.06 -21.94 4.79
N MET A 105 -7.39 -21.18 3.74
CA MET A 105 -7.43 -21.66 2.36
C MET A 105 -6.03 -21.98 1.81
N ALA A 106 -5.03 -21.16 2.13
CA ALA A 106 -3.64 -21.40 1.73
C ALA A 106 -3.07 -22.66 2.37
N ALA A 107 -3.35 -22.92 3.65
CA ALA A 107 -2.90 -24.11 4.36
C ALA A 107 -3.41 -25.41 3.71
N VAL A 108 -4.62 -25.43 3.16
CA VAL A 108 -5.15 -26.57 2.39
C VAL A 108 -4.37 -26.83 1.10
N ASN A 109 -3.81 -25.77 0.50
CA ASN A 109 -3.12 -25.83 -0.79
C ASN A 109 -1.58 -25.89 -0.67
N GLY A 110 -1.01 -26.05 0.53
CA GLY A 110 0.44 -26.10 0.77
C GLY A 110 1.13 -24.75 0.55
N GLY A 111 0.46 -23.67 0.97
CA GLY A 111 0.99 -22.30 0.84
C GLY A 111 2.26 -22.07 1.66
N ASP A 112 3.07 -21.08 1.22
CA ASP A 112 4.35 -20.71 1.84
C ASP A 112 4.10 -19.67 2.96
N ASP A 113 4.55 -19.97 4.18
CA ASP A 113 4.38 -19.14 5.40
C ASP A 113 5.36 -17.95 5.48
N SER A 114 5.74 -17.37 4.36
CA SER A 114 6.73 -16.28 4.30
C SER A 114 6.16 -14.88 4.56
N GLU A 115 4.86 -14.76 4.82
CA GLU A 115 4.14 -13.48 5.04
C GLU A 115 3.84 -13.32 6.54
N SER A 116 4.13 -12.15 7.12
CA SER A 116 3.73 -11.85 8.49
C SER A 116 2.22 -11.66 8.60
N VAL A 117 1.66 -11.85 9.81
CA VAL A 117 0.22 -11.61 10.07
C VAL A 117 -0.18 -10.17 9.74
N GLU A 118 0.68 -9.17 10.04
CA GLU A 118 0.44 -7.78 9.66
C GLU A 118 0.33 -7.63 8.14
N GLU A 119 1.28 -8.20 7.38
CA GLU A 119 1.27 -8.14 5.91
C GLU A 119 0.04 -8.84 5.33
N ALA A 120 -0.36 -9.99 5.87
CA ALA A 120 -1.56 -10.70 5.46
C ALA A 120 -2.83 -9.86 5.66
N ILE A 121 -2.95 -9.18 6.81
CA ILE A 121 -4.08 -8.27 7.11
C ILE A 121 -4.10 -7.10 6.14
N ILE A 122 -2.94 -6.45 5.90
CA ILE A 122 -2.85 -5.33 4.97
C ILE A 122 -3.21 -5.78 3.55
N ARG A 123 -2.73 -6.94 3.11
CA ARG A 123 -3.08 -7.52 1.81
C ARG A 123 -4.57 -7.82 1.68
N ALA A 124 -5.17 -8.44 2.69
CA ALA A 124 -6.58 -8.78 2.71
C ALA A 124 -7.50 -7.55 2.74
N SER A 125 -7.01 -6.44 3.27
CA SER A 125 -7.72 -5.16 3.31
C SER A 125 -7.74 -4.41 1.99
N GLU A 126 -6.85 -4.74 1.05
CA GLU A 126 -6.59 -3.97 -0.17
C GLU A 126 -6.34 -2.46 0.09
N ALA A 127 -5.88 -2.11 1.28
CA ALA A 127 -5.61 -0.74 1.65
C ALA A 127 -4.45 -0.15 0.83
N ASP A 128 -4.62 1.10 0.39
CA ASP A 128 -3.55 1.89 -0.24
C ASP A 128 -2.73 2.61 0.83
N ILE A 129 -3.40 3.04 1.89
CA ILE A 129 -2.86 3.87 2.96
C ILE A 129 -3.24 3.28 4.31
N LEU A 130 -2.26 3.20 5.20
CA LEU A 130 -2.47 2.94 6.62
C LEU A 130 -2.42 4.26 7.38
N VAL A 131 -3.43 4.52 8.20
CA VAL A 131 -3.43 5.62 9.17
C VAL A 131 -3.07 5.02 10.51
N LYS A 132 -1.81 5.18 10.90
CA LYS A 132 -1.27 4.67 12.16
C LYS A 132 -1.56 5.65 13.29
N VAL A 133 -2.23 5.16 14.33
CA VAL A 133 -2.67 5.96 15.48
C VAL A 133 -1.94 5.52 16.74
N GLN A 134 -1.33 6.47 17.42
CA GLN A 134 -0.79 6.34 18.77
C GLN A 134 -1.45 7.38 19.66
N PHE A 135 -1.77 7.00 20.88
CA PHE A 135 -2.24 7.94 21.91
C PHE A 135 -1.86 7.44 23.29
N ASP A 136 -1.73 8.40 24.20
CA ASP A 136 -1.47 8.14 25.61
C ASP A 136 -2.36 9.04 26.47
N LEU A 137 -2.95 8.48 27.51
CA LEU A 137 -3.74 9.22 28.50
C LEU A 137 -2.90 9.56 29.73
N LEU A 138 -2.55 10.83 29.85
CA LEU A 138 -1.76 11.36 30.93
C LEU A 138 -2.64 11.84 32.07
N LYS A 139 -2.42 11.35 33.29
CA LYS A 139 -3.10 11.82 34.48
C LYS A 139 -2.30 12.96 35.13
N MET A 140 -2.93 14.13 35.27
CA MET A 140 -2.34 15.33 35.83
C MET A 140 -3.14 15.79 37.05
N GLY A 141 -2.87 15.20 38.21
CA GLY A 141 -3.68 15.43 39.44
C GLY A 141 -5.12 14.95 39.25
N PRO A 142 -6.12 15.84 39.35
CA PRO A 142 -7.53 15.49 39.13
C PRO A 142 -7.96 15.50 37.67
N GLN A 143 -7.08 15.89 36.77
CA GLN A 143 -7.33 16.02 35.33
C GLN A 143 -6.62 14.96 34.52
N TYR A 144 -7.12 14.74 33.32
CA TYR A 144 -6.52 13.89 32.30
C TYR A 144 -6.23 14.72 31.06
N GLN A 145 -5.17 14.35 30.34
CA GLN A 145 -4.77 14.98 29.08
C GLN A 145 -4.39 13.87 28.10
N VAL A 146 -4.76 13.99 26.84
CA VAL A 146 -4.36 13.04 25.81
C VAL A 146 -3.22 13.62 24.98
N SER A 147 -2.17 12.85 24.77
CA SER A 147 -1.20 13.08 23.71
C SER A 147 -1.47 12.11 22.57
N TYR A 148 -1.23 12.52 21.33
CA TYR A 148 -1.47 11.67 20.18
C TYR A 148 -0.51 11.93 19.03
N THR A 149 -0.33 10.91 18.22
CA THR A 149 0.33 10.97 16.91
C THR A 149 -0.49 10.20 15.90
N ILE A 150 -0.79 10.83 14.76
CA ILE A 150 -1.45 10.18 13.61
C ILE A 150 -0.52 10.31 12.43
N THR A 151 -0.18 9.19 11.78
CA THR A 151 0.75 9.15 10.66
C THR A 151 0.14 8.40 9.49
N GLY A 152 0.09 9.03 8.32
CA GLY A 152 -0.17 8.33 7.07
C GLY A 152 1.04 7.51 6.66
N THR A 153 0.82 6.29 6.21
CA THR A 153 1.86 5.36 5.76
C THR A 153 1.37 4.66 4.50
N ASP A 154 2.20 4.62 3.47
CA ASP A 154 1.92 3.81 2.28
C ASP A 154 1.92 2.33 2.66
N ALA A 155 0.84 1.61 2.34
CA ALA A 155 0.66 0.22 2.73
C ALA A 155 1.66 -0.74 2.07
N TYR A 156 2.28 -0.34 0.96
CA TYR A 156 3.20 -1.16 0.17
C TYR A 156 4.67 -0.88 0.47
N THR A 157 5.01 0.39 0.71
CA THR A 157 6.41 0.81 0.88
C THR A 157 6.78 1.11 2.33
N ASN A 158 5.80 1.18 3.23
CA ASN A 158 5.94 1.70 4.59
C ASN A 158 6.47 3.13 4.67
N GLN A 159 6.44 3.89 3.55
CA GLN A 159 6.84 5.28 3.53
C GLN A 159 5.85 6.10 4.35
N LYS A 160 6.36 6.78 5.38
CA LYS A 160 5.57 7.67 6.23
C LYS A 160 5.38 9.02 5.56
N PHE A 161 4.19 9.57 5.68
CA PHE A 161 3.82 10.91 5.23
C PHE A 161 2.80 11.54 6.19
N ALA A 162 2.61 12.86 6.09
CA ALA A 162 1.59 13.62 6.82
C ALA A 162 1.53 13.33 8.34
N PRO A 163 2.64 13.26 9.08
CA PRO A 163 2.55 13.12 10.52
C PRO A 163 1.83 14.34 11.11
N VAL A 164 0.94 14.06 12.05
CA VAL A 164 0.26 15.05 12.90
C VAL A 164 0.36 14.58 14.33
N GLU A 165 0.81 15.46 15.19
CA GLU A 165 0.94 15.21 16.61
C GLU A 165 0.33 16.36 17.41
N GLY A 166 -0.06 16.08 18.61
CA GLY A 166 -0.61 17.12 19.50
C GLY A 166 -0.91 16.60 20.89
N VAL A 167 -1.30 17.57 21.71
CA VAL A 167 -1.72 17.34 23.10
C VAL A 167 -3.06 18.02 23.27
N GLY A 168 -4.06 17.27 23.76
CA GLY A 168 -5.39 17.81 24.04
C GLY A 168 -5.40 18.75 25.26
N ALA A 169 -6.47 19.49 25.43
CA ALA A 169 -6.67 20.30 26.62
C ALA A 169 -6.88 19.40 27.86
N PRO A 170 -6.41 19.81 29.05
CA PRO A 170 -6.70 19.11 30.29
C PRO A 170 -8.22 19.06 30.55
N SER A 171 -8.74 17.90 30.99
CA SER A 171 -10.14 17.65 31.24
C SER A 171 -10.32 16.78 32.48
N THR A 172 -11.46 16.86 33.14
CA THR A 172 -11.85 15.94 34.20
C THR A 172 -12.34 14.58 33.66
N SER A 173 -12.60 14.48 32.36
CA SER A 173 -12.94 13.23 31.72
C SER A 173 -11.69 12.35 31.53
N ALA A 174 -11.82 11.06 31.89
CA ALA A 174 -10.82 10.03 31.63
C ALA A 174 -11.08 9.27 30.31
N ASN A 175 -12.06 9.71 29.51
CA ASN A 175 -12.43 9.03 28.27
C ASN A 175 -11.51 9.46 27.11
N PRO A 176 -10.62 8.59 26.60
CA PRO A 176 -9.68 8.94 25.54
C PRO A 176 -10.37 9.32 24.24
N VAL A 177 -11.54 8.74 23.93
CA VAL A 177 -12.29 9.05 22.71
C VAL A 177 -12.79 10.49 22.70
N GLN A 178 -13.32 10.95 23.83
CA GLN A 178 -13.77 12.34 23.96
C GLN A 178 -12.61 13.32 23.86
N LEU A 179 -11.52 13.05 24.59
CA LEU A 179 -10.33 13.92 24.58
C LEU A 179 -9.66 13.98 23.21
N LEU A 180 -9.55 12.84 22.52
CA LEU A 180 -9.00 12.78 21.18
C LEU A 180 -9.86 13.50 20.16
N ARG A 181 -11.19 13.38 20.24
CA ARG A 181 -12.10 14.05 19.30
C ARG A 181 -11.81 15.55 19.23
N GLU A 182 -11.68 16.19 20.37
CA GLU A 182 -11.41 17.63 20.45
C GLU A 182 -9.99 17.97 20.00
N ALA A 183 -9.00 17.17 20.41
CA ALA A 183 -7.59 17.40 20.11
C ALA A 183 -7.25 17.21 18.63
N VAL A 184 -7.80 16.16 18.00
CA VAL A 184 -7.50 15.78 16.59
C VAL A 184 -8.27 16.63 15.60
N PHE A 185 -9.47 17.10 15.98
CA PHE A 185 -10.39 17.79 15.06
C PHE A 185 -9.73 18.92 14.29
N GLN A 186 -8.94 19.76 14.95
CA GLN A 186 -8.31 20.95 14.35
C GLN A 186 -7.21 20.60 13.33
N ASN A 187 -6.56 19.45 13.50
CA ASN A 187 -5.44 19.03 12.66
C ASN A 187 -5.85 18.11 11.50
N MET A 188 -7.09 17.62 11.51
CA MET A 188 -7.55 16.61 10.54
C MET A 188 -7.58 17.13 9.12
N ASP A 189 -7.93 18.38 8.88
CA ASP A 189 -7.97 18.97 7.53
C ASP A 189 -6.58 19.04 6.90
N ALA A 190 -5.57 19.43 7.69
CA ALA A 190 -4.19 19.45 7.23
C ALA A 190 -3.66 18.03 6.94
N PHE A 191 -4.03 17.06 7.78
CA PHE A 191 -3.71 15.65 7.57
C PHE A 191 -4.31 15.13 6.27
N LEU A 192 -5.61 15.34 6.07
CA LEU A 192 -6.33 14.88 4.88
C LEU A 192 -5.78 15.49 3.59
N ASN A 193 -5.51 16.78 3.58
CA ASN A 193 -4.93 17.44 2.40
C ASN A 193 -3.59 16.82 2.00
N LYS A 194 -2.72 16.52 2.97
CA LYS A 194 -1.44 15.84 2.71
C LYS A 194 -1.65 14.40 2.25
N MET A 195 -2.59 13.67 2.85
CA MET A 195 -2.92 12.30 2.49
C MET A 195 -3.45 12.19 1.04
N LEU A 196 -4.39 13.05 0.67
CA LEU A 196 -4.92 13.11 -0.70
C LEU A 196 -3.86 13.55 -1.70
N THR A 197 -2.99 14.49 -1.34
CA THR A 197 -1.85 14.88 -2.17
C THR A 197 -0.90 13.69 -2.41
N TYR A 198 -0.62 12.91 -1.36
CA TYR A 198 0.19 11.70 -1.48
C TYR A 198 -0.45 10.67 -2.41
N TYR A 199 -1.74 10.39 -2.21
CA TYR A 199 -2.50 9.46 -3.04
C TYR A 199 -2.56 9.91 -4.52
N ASN A 200 -2.84 11.17 -4.77
CA ASN A 200 -2.84 11.74 -6.12
C ASN A 200 -1.47 11.62 -6.81
N ASN A 201 -0.39 11.83 -6.06
CA ASN A 201 0.96 11.58 -6.57
C ASN A 201 1.19 10.11 -6.92
N MET A 202 0.69 9.18 -6.09
CA MET A 202 0.79 7.75 -6.34
C MET A 202 0.00 7.33 -7.58
N VAL A 203 -1.19 7.89 -7.80
CA VAL A 203 -1.99 7.64 -9.03
C VAL A 203 -1.31 8.20 -10.29
N THR A 204 -0.73 9.40 -10.20
CA THR A 204 -0.16 10.10 -11.36
C THR A 204 1.27 9.71 -11.68
N LYS A 205 2.10 9.49 -10.64
CA LYS A 205 3.54 9.20 -10.77
C LYS A 205 3.86 7.73 -10.60
N GLY A 206 2.87 6.91 -10.28
CA GLY A 206 3.04 5.49 -9.99
C GLY A 206 3.34 5.19 -8.52
N ARG A 207 3.17 3.92 -8.16
CA ARG A 207 3.52 3.36 -6.85
C ARG A 207 4.94 2.81 -6.90
N MET A 208 5.75 3.14 -5.93
CA MET A 208 7.11 2.62 -5.84
C MET A 208 7.10 1.18 -5.33
N VAL A 209 7.79 0.28 -6.04
CA VAL A 209 7.91 -1.14 -5.69
C VAL A 209 9.36 -1.62 -5.88
N ALA A 210 9.69 -2.79 -5.32
CA ALA A 210 11.01 -3.38 -5.45
C ALA A 210 10.92 -4.80 -6.07
N PHE A 211 11.84 -5.09 -6.99
CA PHE A 211 12.01 -6.41 -7.57
C PHE A 211 13.43 -6.93 -7.30
N GLU A 212 13.52 -8.15 -6.82
CA GLU A 212 14.78 -8.86 -6.68
C GLU A 212 14.70 -10.15 -7.52
N ILE A 213 15.45 -10.20 -8.61
CA ILE A 213 15.41 -11.29 -9.60
C ILE A 213 16.72 -12.05 -9.48
N LYS A 214 16.66 -13.36 -9.29
CA LYS A 214 17.83 -14.22 -9.08
C LYS A 214 17.72 -15.48 -9.92
N THR A 215 18.85 -15.96 -10.44
CA THR A 215 18.93 -17.32 -10.96
C THR A 215 19.18 -18.29 -9.81
N THR A 216 18.50 -19.44 -9.82
CA THR A 216 18.72 -20.47 -8.80
C THR A 216 20.00 -21.25 -9.04
N ALA A 217 20.59 -21.80 -7.99
CA ALA A 217 21.74 -22.67 -8.12
C ALA A 217 21.35 -23.91 -8.97
N GLY A 218 22.13 -24.18 -10.04
CA GLY A 218 21.86 -25.31 -10.93
C GLY A 218 20.92 -25.00 -12.12
N SER A 219 20.36 -23.81 -12.24
CA SER A 219 19.51 -23.42 -13.40
C SER A 219 20.27 -23.47 -14.71
N GLY A 220 21.61 -23.36 -14.71
CA GLY A 220 22.41 -23.22 -15.92
C GLY A 220 22.23 -21.87 -16.64
N VAL A 221 21.29 -21.04 -16.19
CA VAL A 221 20.95 -19.74 -16.80
C VAL A 221 21.61 -18.61 -15.98
N ARG A 222 22.14 -17.61 -16.67
CA ARG A 222 22.72 -16.40 -16.09
C ARG A 222 22.06 -15.18 -16.71
N MET A 223 22.21 -14.01 -16.10
CA MET A 223 21.63 -12.76 -16.62
C MET A 223 22.17 -12.39 -18.00
N GLY A 224 23.38 -12.82 -18.35
CA GLY A 224 23.97 -12.66 -19.69
C GLY A 224 23.64 -13.79 -20.68
N SER A 225 22.88 -14.83 -20.28
CA SER A 225 22.50 -15.91 -21.20
C SER A 225 21.56 -15.39 -22.28
N LYS A 226 21.76 -15.83 -23.54
CA LYS A 226 20.86 -15.49 -24.64
C LYS A 226 19.54 -16.22 -24.51
N VAL A 227 18.47 -15.46 -24.67
CA VAL A 227 17.08 -15.92 -24.70
C VAL A 227 16.47 -15.31 -25.98
N GLY A 228 16.43 -16.08 -27.06
CA GLY A 228 16.11 -15.54 -28.36
C GLY A 228 17.23 -14.64 -28.90
N GLU A 229 16.87 -13.44 -29.35
CA GLU A 229 17.81 -12.43 -29.88
C GLU A 229 18.54 -11.63 -28.81
N TYR A 230 17.95 -11.49 -27.61
CA TYR A 230 18.42 -10.66 -26.50
C TYR A 230 19.00 -11.49 -25.36
N THR A 231 19.71 -10.85 -24.44
CA THR A 231 20.08 -11.48 -23.17
C THR A 231 18.89 -11.52 -22.23
N LEU A 232 18.92 -12.45 -21.28
CA LEU A 232 17.88 -12.49 -20.22
C LEU A 232 17.76 -11.15 -19.46
N ARG A 233 18.90 -10.48 -19.23
CA ARG A 233 18.94 -9.13 -18.62
C ARG A 233 18.14 -8.13 -19.44
N GLU A 234 18.43 -8.02 -20.73
CA GLU A 234 17.76 -7.07 -21.63
C GLU A 234 16.26 -7.34 -21.69
N GLN A 235 15.84 -8.58 -21.76
CA GLN A 235 14.41 -8.92 -21.75
C GLN A 235 13.70 -8.52 -20.45
N ILE A 236 14.36 -8.68 -19.30
CA ILE A 236 13.81 -8.26 -18.00
C ILE A 236 13.75 -6.74 -17.93
N GLU A 237 14.78 -6.04 -18.39
CA GLU A 237 14.84 -4.57 -18.40
C GLU A 237 13.75 -3.97 -19.30
N ASP A 238 13.60 -4.49 -20.51
CA ASP A 238 12.56 -4.06 -21.47
C ASP A 238 11.15 -4.31 -20.88
N PHE A 239 10.93 -5.50 -20.33
CA PHE A 239 9.64 -5.81 -19.69
C PHE A 239 9.33 -4.87 -18.54
N LEU A 240 10.30 -4.58 -17.66
CA LEU A 240 10.09 -3.67 -16.54
C LEU A 240 9.91 -2.23 -17.02
N TYR A 241 10.59 -1.81 -18.09
CA TYR A 241 10.40 -0.51 -18.71
C TYR A 241 8.95 -0.33 -19.19
N ASP A 242 8.45 -1.30 -19.95
CA ASP A 242 7.08 -1.28 -20.49
C ASP A 242 5.98 -1.33 -19.39
N ASN A 243 6.31 -1.89 -18.22
CA ASN A 243 5.39 -2.02 -17.10
C ASN A 243 5.61 -0.98 -15.98
N SER A 244 6.50 -0.03 -16.19
CA SER A 244 6.77 1.10 -15.27
C SER A 244 6.19 2.42 -15.81
N VAL A 245 6.25 3.46 -14.99
CA VAL A 245 5.93 4.83 -15.41
C VAL A 245 7.19 5.45 -16.01
N ASP A 246 7.26 5.50 -17.33
CA ASP A 246 8.37 6.08 -18.10
C ASP A 246 9.76 5.54 -17.72
N GLY A 247 9.87 4.26 -17.35
CA GLY A 247 11.12 3.65 -16.91
C GLY A 247 11.65 4.16 -15.56
N LYS A 248 10.87 4.94 -14.83
CA LYS A 248 11.31 5.59 -13.61
C LYS A 248 11.69 4.61 -12.50
N GLY A 249 12.90 4.76 -12.00
CA GLY A 249 13.50 3.94 -10.94
C GLY A 249 14.30 2.74 -11.48
N LEU A 250 14.30 2.49 -12.77
CA LEU A 250 15.10 1.42 -13.39
C LEU A 250 16.59 1.77 -13.46
N GLU A 251 16.92 3.06 -13.46
CA GLU A 251 18.30 3.55 -13.42
C GLU A 251 19.08 3.15 -12.17
N ARG A 252 18.39 2.74 -11.10
CA ARG A 252 18.97 2.34 -9.81
C ARG A 252 19.08 0.82 -9.66
N VAL A 253 19.48 0.15 -10.73
CA VAL A 253 19.66 -1.29 -10.69
C VAL A 253 21.00 -1.67 -10.07
N GLN A 254 20.97 -2.66 -9.17
CA GLN A 254 22.15 -3.41 -8.77
C GLN A 254 22.11 -4.76 -9.49
N SER A 255 23.10 -5.09 -10.28
CA SER A 255 23.09 -6.30 -11.08
C SER A 255 24.44 -7.02 -11.07
N GLY A 256 24.38 -8.34 -11.20
CA GLY A 256 25.50 -9.25 -11.36
C GLY A 256 25.15 -10.35 -12.37
N ASP A 257 26.00 -11.38 -12.46
CA ASP A 257 25.75 -12.49 -13.39
C ASP A 257 24.54 -13.35 -13.01
N THR A 258 24.16 -13.36 -11.74
CA THR A 258 23.11 -14.22 -11.19
C THR A 258 21.95 -13.46 -10.57
N PHE A 259 22.00 -12.13 -10.57
CA PHE A 259 20.93 -11.33 -9.94
C PHE A 259 20.76 -9.96 -10.58
N MET A 260 19.55 -9.43 -10.44
CA MET A 260 19.18 -8.02 -10.67
C MET A 260 18.30 -7.56 -9.53
N LYS A 261 18.59 -6.41 -8.95
CA LYS A 261 17.84 -5.85 -7.84
C LYS A 261 17.46 -4.40 -8.15
N TYR A 262 16.17 -4.17 -8.24
CA TYR A 262 15.56 -2.88 -8.46
C TYR A 262 14.92 -2.39 -7.16
N GLN A 263 15.33 -1.23 -6.70
CA GLN A 263 14.76 -0.59 -5.51
C GLN A 263 14.12 0.73 -5.93
N GLY A 264 12.79 0.75 -5.98
CA GLY A 264 12.06 1.97 -6.28
C GLY A 264 11.62 2.14 -7.72
N VAL A 265 11.22 1.05 -8.38
CA VAL A 265 10.55 1.09 -9.69
C VAL A 265 9.13 1.65 -9.49
N TYR A 266 8.75 2.62 -10.31
CA TYR A 266 7.43 3.21 -10.25
C TYR A 266 6.50 2.50 -11.23
N ILE A 267 5.58 1.70 -10.72
CA ILE A 267 4.55 1.05 -11.53
C ILE A 267 3.25 1.85 -11.50
N PRO A 268 2.46 1.89 -12.59
CA PRO A 268 1.14 2.52 -12.55
C PRO A 268 0.26 1.91 -11.46
N LEU A 269 -0.38 2.72 -10.62
CA LEU A 269 -1.34 2.21 -9.62
C LEU A 269 -2.53 1.55 -10.28
N ILE A 270 -2.94 2.07 -11.43
CA ILE A 270 -4.05 1.55 -12.23
C ILE A 270 -3.50 1.18 -13.61
N ALA A 271 -3.63 -0.09 -13.97
CA ALA A 271 -3.25 -0.59 -15.28
C ALA A 271 -4.48 -1.04 -16.08
N THR A 272 -4.42 -0.89 -17.40
CA THR A 272 -5.41 -1.45 -18.32
C THR A 272 -4.96 -2.87 -18.72
N ILE A 273 -5.61 -3.87 -18.13
CA ILE A 273 -5.30 -5.27 -18.40
C ILE A 273 -6.49 -5.88 -19.16
N ARG A 274 -6.25 -6.38 -20.38
CA ARG A 274 -7.31 -6.93 -21.24
C ARG A 274 -8.51 -5.99 -21.40
N GLY A 275 -8.23 -4.69 -21.59
CA GLY A 275 -9.25 -3.64 -21.78
C GLY A 275 -9.99 -3.20 -20.51
N ARG A 276 -9.62 -3.71 -19.34
CA ARG A 276 -10.22 -3.33 -18.04
C ARG A 276 -9.20 -2.61 -17.17
N GLN A 277 -9.64 -1.52 -16.54
CA GLN A 277 -8.82 -0.84 -15.53
C GLN A 277 -8.85 -1.63 -14.23
N ARG A 278 -7.66 -1.89 -13.67
CA ARG A 278 -7.49 -2.59 -12.39
C ARG A 278 -6.39 -1.93 -11.58
N LYS A 279 -6.56 -1.86 -10.27
CA LYS A 279 -5.45 -1.58 -9.36
C LYS A 279 -4.42 -2.70 -9.50
N GLN A 280 -3.15 -2.34 -9.45
CA GLN A 280 -2.05 -3.30 -9.48
C GLN A 280 -1.01 -3.01 -8.41
N GLY A 281 -0.33 -4.06 -7.99
CA GLY A 281 0.82 -4.03 -7.09
C GLY A 281 2.02 -4.74 -7.67
N ALA A 282 3.08 -4.89 -6.89
CA ALA A 282 4.30 -5.60 -7.30
C ALA A 282 4.02 -7.05 -7.72
N LYS A 283 3.09 -7.74 -7.04
CA LYS A 283 2.65 -9.10 -7.37
C LYS A 283 2.14 -9.23 -8.81
N ASP A 284 1.30 -8.29 -9.23
CA ASP A 284 0.68 -8.36 -10.56
C ASP A 284 1.71 -8.19 -11.68
N VAL A 285 2.68 -7.30 -11.46
CA VAL A 285 3.81 -7.11 -12.40
C VAL A 285 4.70 -8.35 -12.42
N ALA A 286 5.02 -8.92 -11.25
CA ALA A 286 5.83 -10.13 -11.16
C ALA A 286 5.17 -11.33 -11.84
N GLN A 287 3.85 -11.52 -11.66
CA GLN A 287 3.11 -12.58 -12.35
C GLN A 287 3.19 -12.43 -13.86
N ARG A 288 3.05 -11.20 -14.37
CA ARG A 288 3.19 -10.95 -15.83
C ARG A 288 4.62 -11.18 -16.32
N LEU A 289 5.63 -10.81 -15.53
CA LEU A 289 7.03 -11.09 -15.87
C LEU A 289 7.30 -12.60 -15.92
N VAL A 290 6.82 -13.37 -14.95
CA VAL A 290 6.95 -14.84 -14.96
C VAL A 290 6.28 -15.45 -16.18
N ASN A 291 5.07 -14.99 -16.55
CA ASN A 291 4.38 -15.46 -17.75
C ASN A 291 5.16 -15.08 -19.02
N TYR A 292 5.66 -13.85 -19.12
CA TYR A 292 6.48 -13.39 -20.25
C TYR A 292 7.77 -14.22 -20.41
N LEU A 293 8.45 -14.53 -19.30
CA LEU A 293 9.63 -15.38 -19.32
C LEU A 293 9.29 -16.80 -19.77
N ALA A 294 8.15 -17.34 -19.32
CA ALA A 294 7.70 -18.68 -19.75
C ALA A 294 7.39 -18.75 -21.26
N GLU A 295 6.81 -17.71 -21.84
CA GLU A 295 6.59 -17.59 -23.29
C GLU A 295 7.93 -17.58 -24.08
N ASN A 296 9.01 -17.15 -23.42
CA ASN A 296 10.37 -17.16 -23.96
C ASN A 296 11.20 -18.39 -23.52
N ASN A 297 10.56 -19.47 -23.08
CA ASN A 297 11.16 -20.71 -22.59
C ASN A 297 12.08 -20.56 -21.37
N VAL A 298 11.88 -19.55 -20.55
CA VAL A 298 12.56 -19.37 -19.27
C VAL A 298 11.60 -19.67 -18.15
N THR A 299 11.89 -20.71 -17.38
CA THR A 299 11.08 -21.06 -16.21
C THR A 299 11.41 -20.14 -15.04
N ALA A 300 10.41 -19.52 -14.46
CA ALA A 300 10.57 -18.65 -13.29
C ALA A 300 9.39 -18.82 -12.31
N GLU A 301 9.63 -18.51 -11.06
CA GLU A 301 8.60 -18.40 -10.02
C GLU A 301 8.82 -17.12 -9.22
N TYR A 302 7.80 -16.66 -8.51
CA TYR A 302 7.95 -15.49 -7.63
C TYR A 302 7.46 -15.79 -6.22
N LYS A 303 8.05 -15.07 -5.25
CA LYS A 303 7.61 -15.02 -3.85
C LYS A 303 7.42 -13.57 -3.44
N ILE A 304 6.32 -13.31 -2.75
CA ILE A 304 6.01 -11.97 -2.25
C ILE A 304 6.79 -11.77 -0.94
N ARG A 305 7.34 -10.56 -0.77
CA ARG A 305 7.92 -10.10 0.50
C ARG A 305 7.32 -8.76 0.88
N GLY A 306 6.27 -8.78 1.66
CA GLY A 306 5.44 -7.62 1.86
C GLY A 306 4.73 -7.21 0.55
N LEU A 307 3.89 -6.17 0.61
CA LEU A 307 3.06 -5.79 -0.54
C LEU A 307 3.82 -5.12 -1.68
N GLY A 308 4.92 -4.46 -1.37
CA GLY A 308 5.69 -3.66 -2.33
C GLY A 308 6.98 -4.30 -2.82
N LYS A 309 7.31 -5.53 -2.38
CA LYS A 309 8.54 -6.22 -2.76
C LYS A 309 8.27 -7.63 -3.23
N VAL A 310 8.89 -8.01 -4.33
CA VAL A 310 8.80 -9.36 -4.89
C VAL A 310 10.17 -9.91 -5.23
N ASN A 311 10.41 -11.16 -4.85
CA ASN A 311 11.55 -11.95 -5.26
C ASN A 311 11.13 -12.88 -6.41
N ILE A 312 11.89 -12.87 -7.51
CA ILE A 312 11.66 -13.71 -8.69
C ILE A 312 12.86 -14.64 -8.83
N TYR A 313 12.59 -15.93 -8.96
CA TYR A 313 13.60 -16.97 -9.05
C TYR A 313 13.52 -17.63 -10.41
N ILE A 314 14.61 -17.55 -11.18
CA ILE A 314 14.77 -18.18 -12.50
C ILE A 314 15.40 -19.56 -12.29
N LYS A 315 14.76 -20.58 -12.87
CA LYS A 315 15.13 -22.01 -12.73
C LYS A 315 15.85 -22.53 -13.95
#